data_156b84a674ff712650e3b81df12415f0
#
_entry.id   156b84a674ff712650e3b81df12415f0
#
_cell.length_a   1.000
_cell.length_b   1.000
_cell.length_c   1.000
_cell.angle_alpha   90.00
_cell.angle_beta   90.00
_cell.angle_gamma   90.00
#
_symmetry.space_group_name_H-M   'P 1'
#
loop_
_entity.id
_entity.type
_entity.pdbx_description
1 polymer ?
#
loop_
_entity_poly.entity_id
_entity_poly.type
_entity_poly.pdbx_seq_one_letter_code
_entity_poly.pdbx_strand_id
1 'polypeptide(L)'
;RNIHLLFLKGKSGSEISHSPQLKENYKKMSWKHDFIYKLFETFYINYTVGQEAWTPKFQHMMNIIREKYNGQAPECFRKAFRTQSLPLMKYTNMLSFNTRVIALFVSLFIDMPWLYFVFELTVLNSMLLYMIKKHEHICEDFSKQL
;
A
#
# COMPACT_ATOMS: atom_id res chain seq x y z
N ARG A 1 1.37 2.19 -3.65
CA ARG A 1 0.66 2.81 -4.79
C ARG A 1 0.13 4.20 -4.43
N ASN A 2 -0.63 4.34 -3.35
CA ASN A 2 -1.21 5.62 -2.91
C ASN A 2 -0.13 6.67 -2.64
N ILE A 3 0.96 6.28 -1.96
CA ILE A 3 2.10 7.16 -1.72
C ILE A 3 2.71 7.63 -3.06
N HIS A 4 2.88 6.73 -4.02
CA HIS A 4 3.41 7.06 -5.33
C HIS A 4 2.51 8.06 -6.09
N LEU A 5 1.21 7.83 -6.07
CA LEU A 5 0.25 8.73 -6.73
C LEU A 5 0.19 10.11 -6.07
N LEU A 6 0.18 10.15 -4.73
CA LEU A 6 0.01 11.39 -3.98
C LEU A 6 1.29 12.24 -3.94
N PHE A 7 2.42 11.61 -3.65
CA PHE A 7 3.66 12.32 -3.35
C PHE A 7 4.65 12.38 -4.51
N LEU A 8 4.66 11.38 -5.38
CA LEU A 8 5.58 11.35 -6.52
C LEU A 8 5.00 11.97 -7.77
N LYS A 9 3.74 11.70 -8.08
CA LYS A 9 3.06 12.23 -9.27
C LYS A 9 2.29 13.52 -9.03
N GLY A 10 2.22 14.00 -7.79
CA GLY A 10 1.51 15.23 -7.46
C GLY A 10 0.00 15.17 -7.59
N LYS A 11 -0.58 13.97 -7.67
CA LYS A 11 -2.02 13.79 -7.72
C LYS A 11 -2.68 14.15 -6.41
N SER A 12 -3.88 14.72 -6.48
CA SER A 12 -4.69 15.05 -5.31
C SER A 12 -5.15 13.79 -4.57
N GLY A 13 -5.28 13.89 -3.25
CA GLY A 13 -5.83 12.82 -2.42
C GLY A 13 -7.28 12.45 -2.78
N SER A 14 -8.01 13.36 -3.44
CA SER A 14 -9.36 13.11 -3.95
C SER A 14 -9.42 12.11 -5.11
N GLU A 15 -8.32 11.92 -5.83
CA GLU A 15 -8.23 10.96 -6.94
C GLU A 15 -7.97 9.52 -6.47
N ILE A 16 -7.74 9.32 -5.18
CA ILE A 16 -7.49 8.01 -4.60
C ILE A 16 -8.83 7.43 -4.13
N SER A 17 -9.26 6.35 -4.76
CA SER A 17 -10.46 5.63 -4.34
C SER A 17 -10.25 4.98 -2.97
N HIS A 18 -11.13 5.27 -2.04
CA HIS A 18 -11.17 4.67 -0.71
C HIS A 18 -12.25 3.59 -0.63
N SER A 19 -12.11 2.69 0.34
CA SER A 19 -13.06 1.59 0.54
C SER A 19 -14.53 2.02 0.67
N PRO A 20 -14.90 3.16 1.32
CA PRO A 20 -16.28 3.61 1.36
C PRO A 20 -16.86 3.95 -0.01
N GLN A 21 -16.09 4.66 -0.85
CA GLN A 21 -16.50 5.03 -2.21
C GLN A 21 -16.67 3.81 -3.12
N LEU A 22 -15.76 2.84 -3.01
CA LEU A 22 -15.84 1.58 -3.74
C LEU A 22 -17.09 0.79 -3.34
N LYS A 23 -17.41 0.71 -2.05
CA LYS A 23 -18.63 0.05 -1.55
C LYS A 23 -19.91 0.74 -2.04
N GLU A 24 -19.91 2.05 -2.18
CA GLU A 24 -21.05 2.79 -2.71
C GLU A 24 -21.27 2.52 -4.20
N ASN A 25 -20.19 2.52 -5.00
CA ASN A 25 -20.26 2.15 -6.41
C ASN A 25 -20.71 0.70 -6.60
N TYR A 26 -20.23 -0.21 -5.76
CA TYR A 26 -20.65 -1.62 -5.76
C TYR A 26 -22.15 -1.80 -5.53
N LYS A 27 -22.76 -1.01 -4.63
CA LYS A 27 -24.21 -1.07 -4.38
C LYS A 27 -25.04 -0.65 -5.58
N LYS A 28 -24.51 0.23 -6.44
CA LYS A 28 -25.19 0.73 -7.64
C LYS A 28 -25.14 -0.25 -8.81
N MET A 29 -24.25 -1.26 -8.78
CA MET A 29 -24.08 -2.24 -9.84
C MET A 29 -25.14 -3.36 -9.80
N SER A 30 -25.68 -3.74 -10.97
CA SER A 30 -26.67 -4.83 -11.12
C SER A 30 -25.97 -6.20 -11.23
N TRP A 31 -26.49 -7.21 -10.52
CA TRP A 31 -25.96 -8.58 -10.59
C TRP A 31 -26.20 -9.27 -11.94
N LYS A 32 -27.23 -8.86 -12.71
CA LYS A 32 -27.61 -9.54 -13.96
C LYS A 32 -26.77 -9.11 -15.16
N HIS A 33 -26.28 -7.86 -15.20
CA HIS A 33 -25.55 -7.33 -16.36
C HIS A 33 -24.03 -7.27 -16.15
N ASP A 34 -23.60 -7.08 -14.89
CA ASP A 34 -22.20 -6.80 -14.58
C ASP A 34 -21.59 -7.83 -13.62
N PHE A 35 -21.99 -9.11 -13.74
CA PHE A 35 -21.53 -10.17 -12.83
C PHE A 35 -20.01 -10.25 -12.71
N ILE A 36 -19.29 -10.22 -13.83
CA ILE A 36 -17.83 -10.30 -13.85
C ILE A 36 -17.21 -9.05 -13.21
N TYR A 37 -17.70 -7.86 -13.57
CA TYR A 37 -17.22 -6.61 -12.95
C TYR A 37 -17.48 -6.58 -11.46
N LYS A 38 -18.64 -7.03 -11.02
CA LYS A 38 -19.03 -7.08 -9.61
C LYS A 38 -18.18 -8.08 -8.82
N LEU A 39 -17.82 -9.21 -9.44
CA LEU A 39 -16.89 -10.18 -8.86
C LEU A 39 -15.50 -9.58 -8.65
N PHE A 40 -14.93 -8.94 -9.68
CA PHE A 40 -13.64 -8.25 -9.58
C PHE A 40 -13.68 -7.10 -8.57
N GLU A 41 -14.75 -6.32 -8.53
CA GLU A 41 -14.94 -5.24 -7.57
C GLU A 41 -14.99 -5.77 -6.13
N THR A 42 -15.62 -6.94 -5.91
CA THR A 42 -15.64 -7.61 -4.60
C THR A 42 -14.21 -7.96 -4.14
N PHE A 43 -13.41 -8.57 -5.02
CA PHE A 43 -12.01 -8.87 -4.71
C PHE A 43 -11.20 -7.59 -4.46
N TYR A 44 -11.42 -6.56 -5.28
CA TYR A 44 -10.73 -5.29 -5.14
C TYR A 44 -11.09 -4.57 -3.84
N ILE A 45 -12.37 -4.56 -3.45
CA ILE A 45 -12.83 -3.99 -2.18
C ILE A 45 -12.21 -4.74 -1.00
N ASN A 46 -12.25 -6.08 -0.98
CA ASN A 46 -11.64 -6.89 0.08
C ASN A 46 -10.13 -6.63 0.18
N TYR A 47 -9.44 -6.56 -0.94
CA TYR A 47 -8.02 -6.23 -0.99
C TYR A 47 -7.73 -4.83 -0.44
N THR A 48 -8.53 -3.83 -0.84
CA THR A 48 -8.37 -2.44 -0.39
C THR A 48 -8.64 -2.30 1.10
N VAL A 49 -9.72 -2.91 1.60
CA VAL A 49 -10.04 -2.94 3.04
C VAL A 49 -8.92 -3.61 3.84
N GLY A 50 -8.40 -4.72 3.35
CA GLY A 50 -7.25 -5.38 3.98
C GLY A 50 -6.03 -4.47 4.04
N GLN A 51 -5.70 -3.76 2.94
CA GLN A 51 -4.58 -2.81 2.93
C GLN A 51 -4.79 -1.62 3.88
N GLU A 52 -6.00 -1.07 3.94
CA GLU A 52 -6.35 0.02 4.86
C GLU A 52 -6.24 -0.41 6.32
N ALA A 53 -6.62 -1.65 6.65
CA ALA A 53 -6.49 -2.21 7.99
C ALA A 53 -5.02 -2.34 8.46
N TRP A 54 -4.08 -2.54 7.54
CA TRP A 54 -2.65 -2.62 7.86
C TRP A 54 -1.97 -1.26 8.02
N THR A 55 -2.62 -0.17 7.62
CA THR A 55 -2.06 1.19 7.65
C THR A 55 -2.99 2.22 8.29
N PRO A 56 -3.43 2.03 9.56
CA PRO A 56 -4.39 2.93 10.20
C PRO A 56 -3.87 4.35 10.40
N LYS A 57 -2.58 4.51 10.74
CA LYS A 57 -1.97 5.84 10.96
C LYS A 57 -1.83 6.62 9.66
N PHE A 58 -1.51 5.94 8.56
CA PHE A 58 -1.53 6.53 7.23
C PHE A 58 -2.92 7.03 6.85
N GLN A 59 -3.97 6.25 7.12
CA GLN A 59 -5.35 6.67 6.87
C GLN A 59 -5.74 7.88 7.72
N HIS A 60 -5.31 7.91 8.98
CA HIS A 60 -5.54 9.04 9.87
C HIS A 60 -4.87 10.32 9.34
N MET A 61 -3.59 10.24 8.97
CA MET A 61 -2.86 11.35 8.34
C MET A 61 -3.56 11.84 7.07
N MET A 62 -4.03 10.93 6.22
CA MET A 62 -4.75 11.28 4.99
C MET A 62 -6.08 11.98 5.26
N ASN A 63 -6.80 11.60 6.31
CA ASN A 63 -8.04 12.26 6.71
C ASN A 63 -7.76 13.71 7.18
N ILE A 64 -6.71 13.93 7.98
CA ILE A 64 -6.29 15.28 8.40
C ILE A 64 -5.95 16.14 7.18
N ILE A 65 -5.20 15.60 6.22
CA ILE A 65 -4.86 16.34 4.99
C ILE A 65 -6.13 16.68 4.19
N ARG A 66 -7.10 15.78 4.16
CA ARG A 66 -8.37 16.02 3.45
C ARG A 66 -9.20 17.11 4.13
N GLU A 67 -9.28 17.10 5.44
CA GLU A 67 -10.05 18.08 6.21
C GLU A 67 -9.40 19.47 6.22
N LYS A 68 -8.09 19.54 6.45
CA LYS A 68 -7.37 20.82 6.56
C LYS A 68 -6.99 21.44 5.21
N TYR A 69 -6.70 20.63 4.20
CA TYR A 69 -6.12 21.08 2.94
C TYR A 69 -6.91 20.62 1.70
N ASN A 70 -8.18 20.24 1.86
CA ASN A 70 -9.02 19.76 0.74
C ASN A 70 -8.35 18.65 -0.11
N GLY A 71 -7.54 17.81 0.52
CA GLY A 71 -6.85 16.71 -0.14
C GLY A 71 -5.53 17.08 -0.83
N GLN A 72 -5.10 18.35 -0.79
CA GLN A 72 -3.84 18.80 -1.38
C GLN A 72 -2.83 19.13 -0.29
N ALA A 73 -1.92 18.19 0.00
CA ALA A 73 -0.86 18.41 0.97
C ALA A 73 0.08 19.55 0.51
N PRO A 74 0.50 20.45 1.41
CA PRO A 74 1.47 21.51 1.12
C PRO A 74 2.76 20.96 0.51
N GLU A 75 3.40 21.70 -0.38
CA GLU A 75 4.64 21.24 -1.04
C GLU A 75 5.77 20.96 -0.06
N CYS A 76 5.90 21.76 0.99
CA CYS A 76 6.90 21.56 2.03
C CYS A 76 6.71 20.21 2.73
N PHE A 77 5.48 19.89 3.10
CA PHE A 77 5.09 18.62 3.69
C PHE A 77 5.38 17.44 2.75
N ARG A 78 5.00 17.56 1.47
CA ARG A 78 5.25 16.53 0.46
C ARG A 78 6.74 16.23 0.27
N LYS A 79 7.58 17.28 0.22
CA LYS A 79 9.04 17.14 0.12
C LYS A 79 9.63 16.45 1.35
N ALA A 80 9.23 16.88 2.55
CA ALA A 80 9.70 16.28 3.81
C ALA A 80 9.29 14.80 3.92
N PHE A 81 8.03 14.47 3.66
CA PHE A 81 7.52 13.11 3.68
C PHE A 81 8.23 12.23 2.65
N ARG A 82 8.44 12.74 1.44
CA ARG A 82 9.18 12.04 0.39
C ARG A 82 10.59 11.71 0.84
N THR A 83 11.32 12.67 1.42
CA THR A 83 12.70 12.46 1.87
C THR A 83 12.79 11.35 2.92
N GLN A 84 11.85 11.31 3.86
CA GLN A 84 11.82 10.27 4.89
C GLN A 84 11.32 8.91 4.38
N SER A 85 10.45 8.89 3.37
CA SER A 85 9.91 7.65 2.80
C SER A 85 10.81 7.02 1.73
N LEU A 86 11.72 7.78 1.10
CA LEU A 86 12.64 7.28 0.07
C LEU A 86 13.47 6.06 0.51
N PRO A 87 14.03 6.00 1.73
CA PRO A 87 14.77 4.82 2.17
C PRO A 87 13.93 3.54 2.20
N LEU A 88 12.61 3.66 2.48
CA LEU A 88 11.71 2.51 2.47
C LEU A 88 11.49 1.95 1.07
N MET A 89 11.59 2.78 0.03
CA MET A 89 11.41 2.34 -1.37
C MET A 89 12.46 1.32 -1.79
N LYS A 90 13.66 1.34 -1.20
CA LYS A 90 14.69 0.33 -1.44
C LYS A 90 14.24 -1.06 -1.01
N TYR A 91 13.58 -1.16 0.14
CA TYR A 91 13.04 -2.43 0.64
C TYR A 91 11.87 -2.96 -0.21
N THR A 92 11.10 -2.06 -0.83
CA THR A 92 10.04 -2.44 -1.77
C THR A 92 10.63 -3.19 -2.97
N ASN A 93 11.79 -2.78 -3.47
CA ASN A 93 12.46 -3.49 -4.56
C ASN A 93 12.91 -4.90 -4.14
N MET A 94 13.34 -5.08 -2.88
CA MET A 94 13.69 -6.41 -2.36
C MET A 94 12.46 -7.32 -2.18
N LEU A 95 11.29 -6.76 -1.90
CA LEU A 95 10.02 -7.51 -1.87
C LEU A 95 9.42 -7.75 -3.26
N SER A 96 10.09 -7.28 -4.31
CA SER A 96 9.63 -7.41 -5.68
C SER A 96 9.68 -8.85 -6.18
N PHE A 97 9.01 -9.10 -7.29
CA PHE A 97 8.99 -10.38 -7.98
C PHE A 97 10.40 -10.93 -8.27
N ASN A 98 11.35 -10.07 -8.63
CA ASN A 98 12.70 -10.48 -8.99
C ASN A 98 13.43 -11.21 -7.85
N THR A 99 13.33 -10.70 -6.60
CA THR A 99 13.94 -11.36 -5.43
C THR A 99 13.33 -12.74 -5.17
N ARG A 100 12.02 -12.88 -5.35
CA ARG A 100 11.32 -14.17 -5.21
C ARG A 100 11.78 -15.17 -6.26
N VAL A 101 11.87 -14.73 -7.52
CA VAL A 101 12.35 -15.56 -8.62
C VAL A 101 13.80 -16.02 -8.39
N ILE A 102 14.69 -15.12 -7.98
CA ILE A 102 16.09 -15.46 -7.66
C ILE A 102 16.14 -16.48 -6.52
N ALA A 103 15.38 -16.26 -5.44
CA ALA A 103 15.33 -17.19 -4.31
C ALA A 103 14.81 -18.58 -4.73
N LEU A 104 13.80 -18.61 -5.60
CA LEU A 104 13.29 -19.85 -6.16
C LEU A 104 14.37 -20.62 -6.97
N PHE A 105 15.06 -19.90 -7.88
CA PHE A 105 16.13 -20.52 -8.65
C PHE A 105 17.26 -21.04 -7.77
N VAL A 106 17.69 -20.28 -6.77
CA VAL A 106 18.73 -20.71 -5.81
C VAL A 106 18.27 -21.96 -5.06
N SER A 107 17.04 -22.04 -4.61
CA SER A 107 16.50 -23.21 -3.91
C SER A 107 16.42 -24.46 -4.81
N LEU A 108 16.13 -24.27 -6.10
CA LEU A 108 16.15 -25.35 -7.09
C LEU A 108 17.57 -25.83 -7.40
N PHE A 109 18.56 -24.90 -7.49
CA PHE A 109 19.95 -25.28 -7.71
C PHE A 109 20.55 -26.10 -6.55
N ILE A 110 20.06 -25.86 -5.31
CA ILE A 110 20.48 -26.62 -4.13
C ILE A 110 19.71 -27.94 -4.01
N ASP A 111 18.74 -28.20 -4.93
CA ASP A 111 17.83 -29.34 -4.91
C ASP A 111 16.94 -29.44 -3.65
N MET A 112 16.65 -28.26 -3.06
CA MET A 112 15.81 -28.12 -1.87
C MET A 112 14.71 -27.06 -2.07
N PRO A 113 13.67 -27.35 -2.87
CA PRO A 113 12.63 -26.35 -3.21
C PRO A 113 11.84 -25.84 -1.98
N TRP A 114 11.81 -26.59 -0.90
CA TRP A 114 11.16 -26.16 0.34
C TRP A 114 11.87 -24.97 1.01
N LEU A 115 13.17 -24.75 0.76
CA LEU A 115 13.92 -23.58 1.25
C LEU A 115 13.32 -22.27 0.75
N TYR A 116 12.77 -22.25 -0.45
CA TYR A 116 12.06 -21.09 -0.98
C TYR A 116 10.87 -20.71 -0.10
N PHE A 117 10.06 -21.68 0.32
CA PHE A 117 8.90 -21.40 1.18
C PHE A 117 9.34 -20.88 2.56
N VAL A 118 10.39 -21.45 3.14
CA VAL A 118 10.94 -20.96 4.41
C VAL A 118 11.45 -19.51 4.25
N PHE A 119 12.17 -19.21 3.19
CA PHE A 119 12.63 -17.86 2.88
C PHE A 119 11.46 -16.89 2.71
N GLU A 120 10.45 -17.26 1.96
CA GLU A 120 9.28 -16.40 1.72
C GLU A 120 8.50 -16.13 3.02
N LEU A 121 8.22 -17.18 3.80
CA LEU A 121 7.45 -17.06 5.05
C LEU A 121 8.21 -16.32 6.16
N THR A 122 9.52 -16.46 6.24
CA THR A 122 10.30 -15.85 7.32
C THR A 122 10.87 -14.50 6.90
N VAL A 123 11.72 -14.46 5.88
CA VAL A 123 12.50 -13.26 5.52
C VAL A 123 11.61 -12.21 4.87
N LEU A 124 10.83 -12.57 3.86
CA LEU A 124 10.01 -11.60 3.14
C LEU A 124 8.85 -11.07 3.99
N ASN A 125 8.21 -11.92 4.78
CA ASN A 125 7.14 -11.45 5.68
C ASN A 125 7.68 -10.59 6.82
N SER A 126 8.83 -10.94 7.42
CA SER A 126 9.47 -10.12 8.45
C SER A 126 9.86 -8.75 7.91
N MET A 127 10.40 -8.70 6.69
CA MET A 127 10.75 -7.46 6.02
C MET A 127 9.50 -6.62 5.71
N LEU A 128 8.41 -7.26 5.27
CA LEU A 128 7.15 -6.58 5.03
C LEU A 128 6.59 -5.94 6.31
N LEU A 129 6.56 -6.69 7.40
CA LEU A 129 6.10 -6.19 8.71
C LEU A 129 6.97 -5.05 9.21
N TYR A 130 8.29 -5.16 9.05
CA TYR A 130 9.21 -4.07 9.38
C TYR A 130 8.93 -2.81 8.59
N MET A 131 8.72 -2.94 7.26
CA MET A 131 8.38 -1.81 6.40
C MET A 131 7.08 -1.15 6.81
N ILE A 132 6.03 -1.93 7.08
CA ILE A 132 4.73 -1.41 7.51
C ILE A 132 4.89 -0.62 8.81
N LYS A 133 5.54 -1.20 9.83
CA LYS A 133 5.76 -0.53 11.12
C LYS A 133 6.53 0.78 10.97
N LYS A 134 7.59 0.77 10.17
CA LYS A 134 8.40 1.97 9.94
C LYS A 134 7.63 3.04 9.17
N HIS A 135 6.86 2.65 8.17
CA HIS A 135 5.98 3.56 7.43
C HIS A 135 4.91 4.17 8.34
N GLU A 136 4.25 3.36 9.17
CA GLU A 136 3.25 3.82 10.11
C GLU A 136 3.83 4.80 11.15
N HIS A 137 5.06 4.57 11.60
CA HIS A 137 5.74 5.49 12.51
C HIS A 137 5.99 6.85 11.83
N ILE A 138 6.46 6.85 10.59
CA ILE A 138 6.64 8.09 9.81
C ILE A 138 5.30 8.82 9.68
N CYS A 139 4.22 8.11 9.35
CA CYS A 139 2.89 8.72 9.22
C CYS A 139 2.37 9.31 10.53
N GLU A 140 2.65 8.67 11.67
CA GLU A 140 2.30 9.20 12.99
C GLU A 140 3.03 10.50 13.31
N ASP A 141 4.35 10.54 13.07
CA ASP A 141 5.16 11.73 13.33
C ASP A 141 4.70 12.92 12.47
N PHE A 142 4.38 12.65 11.21
CA PHE A 142 3.84 13.69 10.33
C PHE A 142 2.41 14.10 10.67
N SER A 143 1.58 13.20 11.18
CA SER A 143 0.22 13.55 11.59
C SER A 143 0.19 14.48 12.80
N LYS A 144 1.22 14.42 13.67
CA LYS A 144 1.39 15.34 14.81
C LYS A 144 1.86 16.76 14.39
N GLN A 145 2.43 16.88 13.21
CA GLN A 145 2.92 18.15 12.65
C GLN A 145 1.89 18.88 11.79
N LEU A 146 0.79 18.21 11.44
CA LEU A 146 -0.33 18.73 10.66
C LEU A 146 -1.40 19.34 11.56
#